data_c22d855cccf4b3a64abe9021e63e47c1
#
_entry.id   c22d855cccf4b3a64abe9021e63e47c1
#
_cell.length_a   1.000
_cell.length_b   1.000
_cell.length_c   1.000
_cell.angle_alpha   90.00
_cell.angle_beta   90.00
_cell.angle_gamma   90.00
#
_symmetry.space_group_name_H-M   'P 1'
#
loop_
_entity.id
_entity.type
_entity.pdbx_description
1 polymer ?
#
loop_
_entity_poly.entity_id
_entity_poly.type
_entity_poly.pdbx_seq_one_letter_code
_entity_poly.pdbx_strand_id
1 'polypeptide(L)'
;MDVCRLLGFEQSKPKDNFPLSHIDTLVDNTTKHSLFSFMDGFSDYNQIRMASEDMEKTTFLTMWGIFCYKVMHLGLKNVGATYQRAMVTLFHVMMHKEIEVYVNDIIAKSQGEDDHMINLKKLFERLRKFQLKLCHTPNPGL
;
A
#
# COMPACT_ATOMS: atom_id res chain seq x y z
N MET A 1 -6.98 -14.68 13.37
CA MET A 1 -6.82 -14.57 14.85
C MET A 1 -5.71 -13.58 15.12
N ASP A 2 -6.01 -12.54 15.85
CA ASP A 2 -5.13 -11.39 16.03
C ASP A 2 -4.18 -11.61 17.20
N VAL A 3 -3.15 -12.41 16.97
CA VAL A 3 -2.21 -12.82 18.00
C VAL A 3 -1.40 -11.64 18.53
N CYS A 4 -1.17 -10.62 17.71
CA CYS A 4 -0.48 -9.40 18.14
C CYS A 4 -1.25 -8.63 19.19
N ARG A 5 -2.59 -8.67 19.13
CA ARG A 5 -3.46 -8.08 20.14
C ARG A 5 -3.38 -8.83 21.46
N LEU A 6 -3.29 -10.14 21.41
CA LEU A 6 -3.15 -11.00 22.59
C LEU A 6 -1.83 -10.75 23.33
N LEU A 7 -0.78 -10.34 22.62
CA LEU A 7 0.53 -10.08 23.20
C LEU A 7 0.71 -8.63 23.69
N GLY A 8 -0.33 -7.80 23.63
CA GLY A 8 -0.25 -6.39 24.05
C GLY A 8 0.66 -5.52 23.20
N PHE A 9 1.12 -6.05 22.08
CA PHE A 9 2.09 -5.41 21.19
C PHE A 9 1.59 -4.06 20.65
N GLU A 10 0.31 -3.97 20.34
CA GLU A 10 -0.30 -2.73 19.84
C GLU A 10 -0.34 -1.61 20.87
N GLN A 11 -0.40 -1.96 22.15
CA GLN A 11 -0.45 -0.97 23.24
C GLN A 11 0.92 -0.37 23.54
N SER A 12 2.00 -1.09 23.26
CA SER A 12 3.37 -0.65 23.55
C SER A 12 3.95 0.31 22.50
N LYS A 13 3.38 0.37 21.29
CA LYS A 13 3.83 1.30 20.24
C LYS A 13 2.97 2.56 20.18
N PRO A 14 3.60 3.73 20.06
CA PRO A 14 2.87 4.97 19.81
C PRO A 14 2.10 4.89 18.49
N LYS A 15 0.96 5.57 18.43
CA LYS A 15 0.21 5.70 17.18
C LYS A 15 1.04 6.48 16.17
N ASP A 16 1.21 5.93 14.98
CA ASP A 16 1.82 6.65 13.86
C ASP A 16 0.77 7.58 13.24
N ASN A 17 1.02 8.87 13.33
CA ASN A 17 0.14 9.91 12.79
C ASN A 17 0.55 10.34 11.38
N PHE A 18 1.12 9.43 10.58
CA PHE A 18 1.42 9.74 9.19
C PHE A 18 0.14 10.18 8.47
N PRO A 19 0.14 11.38 7.86
CA PRO A 19 -1.07 11.93 7.27
C PRO A 19 -1.52 11.07 6.08
N LEU A 20 -2.76 10.63 6.13
CA LEU A 20 -3.44 10.09 4.94
C LEU A 20 -3.79 11.27 4.02
N SER A 21 -3.66 11.06 2.73
CA SER A 21 -4.10 12.05 1.75
C SER A 21 -5.60 12.30 1.93
N HIS A 22 -5.99 13.57 2.03
CA HIS A 22 -7.41 13.92 2.06
C HIS A 22 -8.05 13.55 0.72
N ILE A 23 -9.20 12.90 0.79
CA ILE A 23 -9.94 12.48 -0.41
C ILE A 23 -10.30 13.67 -1.30
N ASP A 24 -10.60 14.82 -0.71
CA ASP A 24 -10.90 16.05 -1.45
C ASP A 24 -9.70 16.48 -2.31
N THR A 25 -8.50 16.45 -1.76
CA THR A 25 -7.26 16.76 -2.50
C THR A 25 -7.04 15.78 -3.65
N LEU A 26 -7.36 14.52 -3.44
CA LEU A 26 -7.26 13.49 -4.47
C LEU A 26 -8.28 13.76 -5.59
N VAL A 27 -9.51 14.08 -5.23
CA VAL A 27 -10.56 14.45 -6.18
C VAL A 27 -10.15 15.70 -6.98
N ASP A 28 -9.69 16.76 -6.32
CA ASP A 28 -9.24 17.98 -6.99
C ASP A 28 -8.08 17.73 -7.96
N ASN A 29 -7.15 16.88 -7.58
CA ASN A 29 -6.02 16.50 -8.42
C ASN A 29 -6.43 15.63 -9.61
N THR A 30 -7.57 14.95 -9.55
CA THR A 30 -8.06 14.08 -10.62
C THR A 30 -8.98 14.82 -11.59
N THR A 31 -9.71 15.86 -11.17
CA THR A 31 -10.71 16.56 -12.01
C THR A 31 -10.17 17.15 -13.29
N LYS A 32 -8.86 17.41 -13.37
CA LYS A 32 -8.19 17.96 -14.57
C LYS A 32 -7.78 16.91 -15.60
N HIS A 33 -8.08 15.65 -15.34
CA HIS A 33 -7.69 14.51 -16.18
C HIS A 33 -8.93 13.81 -16.72
N SER A 34 -8.80 13.20 -17.89
CA SER A 34 -9.92 12.54 -18.59
C SER A 34 -9.81 11.02 -18.60
N LEU A 35 -8.62 10.48 -18.39
CA LEU A 35 -8.37 9.04 -18.39
C LEU A 35 -7.79 8.58 -17.06
N PHE A 36 -8.34 7.48 -16.54
CA PHE A 36 -7.97 6.88 -15.27
C PHE A 36 -7.81 5.38 -15.38
N SER A 37 -6.81 4.84 -14.70
CA SER A 37 -6.69 3.42 -14.46
C SER A 37 -6.55 3.19 -12.96
N PHE A 38 -7.44 2.37 -12.42
CA PHE A 38 -7.46 1.99 -11.01
C PHE A 38 -6.76 0.65 -10.86
N MET A 39 -5.83 0.58 -9.93
CA MET A 39 -5.06 -0.63 -9.64
C MET A 39 -5.02 -0.86 -8.16
N ASP A 40 -5.24 -2.10 -7.78
CA ASP A 40 -5.19 -2.56 -6.40
C ASP A 40 -3.91 -3.34 -6.13
N GLY A 41 -3.33 -3.17 -4.95
CA GLY A 41 -2.14 -3.91 -4.55
C GLY A 41 -2.46 -5.39 -4.26
N PHE A 42 -1.66 -6.32 -4.77
CA PHE A 42 -1.82 -7.73 -4.43
C PHE A 42 -1.37 -7.99 -3.00
N SER A 43 -2.29 -8.49 -2.17
CA SER A 43 -2.02 -8.76 -0.74
C SER A 43 -1.43 -7.56 0.02
N ASP A 44 -1.57 -6.36 -0.49
CA ASP A 44 -1.26 -5.07 0.12
C ASP A 44 -0.09 -5.08 1.13
N TYR A 45 -0.43 -5.10 2.41
CA TYR A 45 0.53 -5.02 3.51
C TYR A 45 1.53 -6.18 3.55
N ASN A 46 1.14 -7.36 3.05
CA ASN A 46 2.00 -8.54 3.05
C ASN A 46 3.21 -8.41 2.11
N GLN A 47 3.24 -7.41 1.25
CA GLN A 47 4.39 -7.13 0.40
C GLN A 47 5.51 -6.38 1.14
N ILE A 48 5.21 -5.83 2.31
CA ILE A 48 6.18 -5.09 3.13
C ILE A 48 6.74 -6.02 4.19
N ARG A 49 8.07 -6.16 4.21
CA ARG A 49 8.75 -6.95 5.23
C ARG A 49 8.79 -6.22 6.55
N MET A 50 8.64 -6.97 7.63
CA MET A 50 8.83 -6.44 8.97
C MET A 50 10.31 -6.28 9.30
N ALA A 51 10.64 -5.27 10.07
CA ALA A 51 11.96 -5.16 10.69
C ALA A 51 12.19 -6.34 11.67
N SER A 52 13.42 -6.83 11.75
CA SER A 52 13.76 -7.97 12.63
C SER A 52 13.34 -7.75 14.08
N GLU A 53 13.50 -6.53 14.56
CA GLU A 53 13.11 -6.11 15.93
C GLU A 53 11.59 -6.24 16.18
N ASP A 54 10.79 -6.09 15.14
CA ASP A 54 9.34 -6.15 15.22
C ASP A 54 8.80 -7.57 14.97
N MET A 55 9.55 -8.42 14.27
CA MET A 55 9.15 -9.81 14.03
C MET A 55 8.97 -10.58 15.33
N GLU A 56 9.91 -10.42 16.28
CA GLU A 56 9.83 -11.09 17.57
C GLU A 56 8.60 -10.72 18.38
N LYS A 57 8.09 -9.51 18.20
CA LYS A 57 6.90 -9.00 18.86
C LYS A 57 5.60 -9.58 18.27
N THR A 58 5.67 -10.24 17.14
CA THR A 58 4.54 -10.89 16.46
C THR A 58 4.54 -12.40 16.65
N THR A 59 5.26 -12.89 17.65
CA THR A 59 5.33 -14.32 17.94
C THR A 59 4.00 -14.88 18.41
N PHE A 60 3.70 -16.08 17.96
CA PHE A 60 2.55 -16.84 18.41
C PHE A 60 2.92 -18.31 18.61
N LEU A 61 2.23 -18.95 19.55
CA LEU A 61 2.46 -20.33 19.92
C LEU A 61 1.50 -21.23 19.15
N THR A 62 2.03 -22.32 18.61
CA THR A 62 1.26 -23.39 18.00
C THR A 62 1.65 -24.73 18.60
N MET A 63 0.92 -25.78 18.29
CA MET A 63 1.27 -27.14 18.72
C MET A 63 2.60 -27.64 18.11
N TRP A 64 3.12 -26.98 17.07
CA TRP A 64 4.39 -27.32 16.40
C TRP A 64 5.56 -26.41 16.81
N GLY A 65 5.29 -25.37 17.62
CA GLY A 65 6.34 -24.45 18.07
C GLY A 65 5.93 -22.98 18.04
N ILE A 66 6.93 -22.13 18.17
CA ILE A 66 6.77 -20.68 18.17
C ILE A 66 7.06 -20.14 16.78
N PHE A 67 6.16 -19.34 16.24
CA PHE A 67 6.25 -18.73 14.94
C PHE A 67 6.13 -17.20 15.06
N CYS A 68 6.62 -16.49 14.07
CA CYS A 68 6.46 -15.05 13.94
C CYS A 68 6.17 -14.65 12.50
N TYR A 69 5.62 -13.48 12.30
CA TYR A 69 5.38 -12.93 10.96
C TYR A 69 6.64 -12.29 10.40
N LYS A 70 6.97 -12.57 9.13
CA LYS A 70 8.07 -11.95 8.39
C LYS A 70 7.64 -10.71 7.60
N VAL A 71 6.34 -10.58 7.36
CA VAL A 71 5.73 -9.50 6.59
C VAL A 71 4.65 -8.82 7.42
N MET A 72 4.33 -7.58 7.07
CA MET A 72 3.22 -6.89 7.71
C MET A 72 1.91 -7.60 7.39
N HIS A 73 1.07 -7.77 8.38
CA HIS A 73 -0.25 -8.37 8.24
C HIS A 73 -1.33 -7.42 8.74
N LEU A 74 -2.56 -7.66 8.33
CA LEU A 74 -3.73 -6.94 8.83
C LEU A 74 -3.84 -7.14 10.35
N GLY A 75 -4.21 -6.07 11.06
CA GLY A 75 -4.38 -6.08 12.50
C GLY A 75 -3.25 -5.43 13.29
N LEU A 76 -2.14 -5.08 12.65
CA LEU A 76 -1.12 -4.23 13.29
C LEU A 76 -1.64 -2.79 13.39
N LYS A 77 -1.42 -2.15 14.54
CA LYS A 77 -1.92 -0.80 14.83
C LYS A 77 -1.52 0.25 13.79
N ASN A 78 -0.29 0.19 13.32
CA ASN A 78 0.28 1.19 12.42
C ASN A 78 0.43 0.69 10.97
N VAL A 79 -0.21 -0.40 10.62
CA VAL A 79 -0.04 -1.03 9.30
C VAL A 79 -0.43 -0.09 8.16
N GLY A 80 -1.57 0.58 8.28
CA GLY A 80 -2.05 1.53 7.26
C GLY A 80 -1.12 2.72 7.07
N ALA A 81 -0.69 3.34 8.17
CA ALA A 81 0.23 4.48 8.13
C ALA A 81 1.59 4.09 7.55
N THR A 82 2.12 2.92 7.91
CA THR A 82 3.40 2.41 7.38
C THR A 82 3.30 2.12 5.90
N TYR A 83 2.20 1.50 5.46
CA TYR A 83 1.95 1.22 4.05
C TYR A 83 1.84 2.51 3.24
N GLN A 84 1.05 3.48 3.70
CA GLN A 84 0.89 4.77 3.04
C GLN A 84 2.24 5.50 2.92
N ARG A 85 3.04 5.50 3.99
CA ARG A 85 4.39 6.08 3.97
C ARG A 85 5.28 5.38 2.93
N ALA A 86 5.24 4.06 2.86
CA ALA A 86 5.99 3.29 1.88
C ALA A 86 5.57 3.66 0.45
N MET A 87 4.26 3.69 0.17
CA MET A 87 3.74 4.05 -1.14
C MET A 87 4.11 5.47 -1.55
N VAL A 88 3.95 6.45 -0.65
CA VAL A 88 4.36 7.83 -0.90
C VAL A 88 5.86 7.92 -1.20
N THR A 89 6.69 7.20 -0.45
CA THR A 89 8.15 7.19 -0.66
C THR A 89 8.52 6.54 -1.99
N LEU A 90 7.91 5.42 -2.33
CA LEU A 90 8.20 4.69 -3.56
C LEU A 90 7.77 5.45 -4.81
N PHE A 91 6.68 6.18 -4.74
CA PHE A 91 6.09 6.86 -5.88
C PHE A 91 6.20 8.39 -5.83
N HIS A 92 6.95 8.97 -4.88
CA HIS A 92 7.00 10.42 -4.66
C HIS A 92 7.27 11.26 -5.93
N VAL A 93 8.06 10.74 -6.86
CA VAL A 93 8.38 11.43 -8.13
C VAL A 93 7.17 11.56 -9.05
N MET A 94 6.25 10.60 -8.97
CA MET A 94 5.07 10.48 -9.83
C MET A 94 3.80 10.99 -9.15
N MET A 95 3.81 11.10 -7.81
CA MET A 95 2.67 11.56 -7.02
C MET A 95 2.21 12.95 -7.46
N HIS A 96 0.91 13.13 -7.51
CA HIS A 96 0.20 14.36 -7.89
C HIS A 96 0.41 14.80 -9.35
N LYS A 97 1.20 14.05 -10.11
CA LYS A 97 1.43 14.26 -11.55
C LYS A 97 0.72 13.20 -12.36
N GLU A 98 1.34 12.03 -12.45
CA GLU A 98 0.83 10.91 -13.24
C GLU A 98 -0.02 9.93 -12.41
N ILE A 99 0.21 9.88 -11.09
CA ILE A 99 -0.50 8.96 -10.20
C ILE A 99 -0.96 9.62 -8.90
N GLU A 100 -1.99 9.04 -8.32
CA GLU A 100 -2.39 9.25 -6.93
C GLU A 100 -2.40 7.91 -6.20
N VAL A 101 -2.10 7.96 -4.90
CA VAL A 101 -2.17 6.79 -4.03
C VAL A 101 -3.10 7.10 -2.88
N TYR A 102 -4.11 6.25 -2.71
CA TYR A 102 -5.05 6.35 -1.61
C TYR A 102 -5.22 5.00 -0.93
N VAL A 103 -4.66 4.89 0.26
CA VAL A 103 -4.62 3.64 1.04
C VAL A 103 -4.01 2.51 0.19
N ASN A 104 -4.81 1.60 -0.33
CA ASN A 104 -4.38 0.44 -1.11
C ASN A 104 -4.45 0.67 -2.62
N ASP A 105 -5.16 1.71 -3.05
CA ASP A 105 -5.42 1.98 -4.45
C ASP A 105 -4.36 2.88 -5.07
N ILE A 106 -3.92 2.52 -6.26
CA ILE A 106 -3.07 3.35 -7.12
C ILE A 106 -3.90 3.78 -8.32
N ILE A 107 -4.01 5.07 -8.52
CA ILE A 107 -4.78 5.67 -9.60
C ILE A 107 -3.81 6.32 -10.58
N ALA A 108 -3.68 5.76 -11.78
CA ALA A 108 -2.97 6.42 -12.87
C ALA A 108 -3.92 7.36 -13.59
N LYS A 109 -3.47 8.57 -13.89
CA LYS A 109 -4.28 9.64 -14.50
C LYS A 109 -3.55 10.31 -15.64
N SER A 110 -4.29 10.73 -16.68
CA SER A 110 -3.74 11.39 -17.86
C SER A 110 -4.79 12.22 -18.58
N GLN A 111 -4.33 13.12 -19.43
CA GLN A 111 -5.23 13.94 -20.27
C GLN A 111 -5.53 13.30 -21.62
N GLY A 112 -4.61 12.50 -22.15
CA GLY A 112 -4.72 11.86 -23.45
C GLY A 112 -4.33 10.38 -23.40
N GLU A 113 -4.72 9.63 -24.43
CA GLU A 113 -4.45 8.19 -24.53
C GLU A 113 -2.95 7.88 -24.62
N ASP A 114 -2.22 8.61 -25.44
CA ASP A 114 -0.77 8.42 -25.61
C ASP A 114 -0.02 8.69 -24.30
N ASP A 115 -0.37 9.78 -23.62
CA ASP A 115 0.19 10.11 -22.31
C ASP A 115 -0.16 9.02 -21.27
N HIS A 116 -1.37 8.47 -21.37
CA HIS A 116 -1.81 7.44 -20.45
C HIS A 116 -0.97 6.18 -20.58
N MET A 117 -0.68 5.74 -21.79
CA MET A 117 0.19 4.59 -22.03
C MET A 117 1.61 4.82 -21.52
N ILE A 118 2.15 6.03 -21.69
CA ILE A 118 3.48 6.41 -21.18
C ILE A 118 3.48 6.37 -19.64
N ASN A 119 2.46 6.92 -19.01
CA ASN A 119 2.34 6.98 -17.56
C ASN A 119 2.17 5.58 -16.95
N LEU A 120 1.36 4.73 -17.56
CA LEU A 120 1.23 3.33 -17.16
C LEU A 120 2.56 2.57 -17.28
N LYS A 121 3.29 2.78 -18.36
CA LYS A 121 4.61 2.15 -18.55
C LYS A 121 5.58 2.56 -17.46
N LYS A 122 5.69 3.84 -17.15
CA LYS A 122 6.52 4.36 -16.04
C LYS A 122 6.11 3.73 -14.70
N LEU A 123 4.80 3.62 -14.45
CA LEU A 123 4.27 3.01 -13.23
C LEU A 123 4.67 1.53 -13.13
N PHE A 124 4.48 0.76 -14.20
CA PHE A 124 4.86 -0.66 -14.22
C PHE A 124 6.36 -0.88 -14.08
N GLU A 125 7.19 -0.04 -14.68
CA GLU A 125 8.64 -0.07 -14.48
C GLU A 125 9.01 0.19 -13.02
N ARG A 126 8.33 1.12 -12.36
CA ARG A 126 8.52 1.42 -10.95
C ARG A 126 8.11 0.25 -10.06
N LEU A 127 6.93 -0.31 -10.29
CA LEU A 127 6.44 -1.50 -9.59
C LEU A 127 7.42 -2.68 -9.73
N ARG A 128 7.92 -2.93 -10.93
CA ARG A 128 8.90 -3.98 -11.21
C ARG A 128 10.21 -3.74 -10.46
N LYS A 129 10.70 -2.50 -10.44
CA LYS A 129 11.92 -2.12 -9.73
C LYS A 129 11.84 -2.45 -8.24
N PHE A 130 10.70 -2.22 -7.62
CA PHE A 130 10.46 -2.49 -6.20
C PHE A 130 9.82 -3.84 -5.92
N GLN A 131 9.64 -4.67 -6.96
CA GLN A 131 9.04 -6.00 -6.87
C GLN A 131 7.62 -6.01 -6.26
N LEU A 132 6.88 -4.93 -6.45
CA LEU A 132 5.50 -4.83 -6.03
C LEU A 132 4.58 -5.50 -7.04
N LYS A 133 3.59 -6.23 -6.53
CA LYS A 133 2.59 -6.94 -7.33
C LYS A 133 1.25 -6.22 -7.24
N LEU A 134 0.55 -6.17 -8.35
CA LEU A 134 -0.83 -5.70 -8.42
C LEU A 134 -1.78 -6.88 -8.48
N CYS A 135 -2.95 -6.72 -7.88
CA CYS A 135 -4.05 -7.65 -8.08
C CYS A 135 -4.67 -7.40 -9.46
N HIS A 136 -4.77 -8.46 -10.24
CA HIS A 136 -5.59 -8.43 -11.44
C HIS A 136 -6.99 -8.89 -11.04
N THR A 137 -7.84 -7.99 -10.62
CA THR A 137 -9.28 -8.25 -10.57
C THR A 137 -9.81 -8.07 -11.98
N PRO A 138 -10.25 -9.13 -12.66
CA PRO A 138 -11.05 -8.95 -13.85
C PRO A 138 -12.31 -8.19 -13.40
N ASN A 139 -12.48 -7.00 -13.94
CA ASN A 139 -13.63 -6.16 -13.63
C ASN A 139 -14.91 -6.92 -14.05
N PRO A 140 -15.77 -7.39 -13.13
CA PRO A 140 -16.95 -8.17 -13.50
C PRO A 140 -18.07 -7.33 -14.10
N GLY A 141 -17.78 -6.11 -14.56
CA GLY A 141 -18.76 -5.11 -14.93
C GLY A 141 -18.52 -4.39 -16.26
N LEU A 142 -17.91 -5.05 -17.24
CA LEU A 142 -17.96 -4.61 -18.65
C LEU A 142 -18.39 -5.74 -19.52
#